data_a0b3e0015ee7c7606649ed9fc4e25ba9
#
_entry.id   a0b3e0015ee7c7606649ed9fc4e25ba9
#
_cell.length_a   1.000
_cell.length_b   1.000
_cell.length_c   1.000
_cell.angle_alpha   90.00
_cell.angle_beta   90.00
_cell.angle_gamma   90.00
#
_symmetry.space_group_name_H-M   'P 1'
#
loop_
_entity.id
_entity.type
_entity.pdbx_description
1 polymer ?
#
loop_
_entity_poly.entity_id
_entity_poly.type
_entity_poly.pdbx_seq_one_letter_code
_entity_poly.pdbx_strand_id
1 'polypeptide(L)'
;MLQAKLGVHTAKGLRHLTYQSIFRLLAVTGWGVGEAVRLEHHTVDLDGGILTIRDTKFGKSRIVPIHPTTVTVLADYARRRNAHRFKNVSPTFFIGEQGRPLNHSALHLAFRTVSREIGLRRPGDAYSGPRIHDLRHRYAVATLLRWYRDGEDVEQRL
;
A
#
# COMPACT_ATOMS: atom_id res chain seq x y z
N MET A 1 -6.20 -11.78 -12.18
CA MET A 1 -7.63 -11.58 -11.87
C MET A 1 -7.94 -10.25 -11.19
N LEU A 2 -7.10 -9.72 -10.29
CA LEU A 2 -7.31 -8.39 -9.69
C LEU A 2 -7.23 -7.25 -10.72
N GLN A 3 -6.46 -7.41 -11.77
CA GLN A 3 -6.23 -6.39 -12.81
C GLN A 3 -7.47 -6.06 -13.65
N ALA A 4 -8.31 -7.04 -13.92
CA ALA A 4 -9.50 -6.84 -14.78
C ALA A 4 -10.67 -6.18 -14.03
N LYS A 5 -10.70 -6.26 -12.72
CA LYS A 5 -11.86 -5.88 -11.90
C LYS A 5 -11.75 -4.52 -11.21
N LEU A 6 -10.58 -3.90 -11.18
CA LEU A 6 -10.47 -2.49 -10.77
C LEU A 6 -11.05 -1.52 -11.81
N GLY A 7 -11.76 -2.05 -12.76
CA GLY A 7 -12.78 -1.52 -13.70
C GLY A 7 -12.74 -0.04 -14.07
N VAL A 8 -11.58 0.56 -14.01
CA VAL A 8 -11.42 1.92 -14.45
C VAL A 8 -10.83 1.87 -15.84
N HIS A 9 -11.68 1.85 -16.82
CA HIS A 9 -11.36 2.20 -18.21
C HIS A 9 -10.83 3.64 -18.27
N THR A 10 -9.77 3.95 -17.55
CA THR A 10 -8.98 5.11 -17.86
C THR A 10 -7.88 4.66 -18.80
N ALA A 11 -7.82 5.26 -19.96
CA ALA A 11 -6.91 4.97 -21.05
C ALA A 11 -5.40 4.93 -20.69
N LYS A 12 -5.04 5.04 -19.42
CA LYS A 12 -3.66 5.17 -18.93
C LYS A 12 -3.27 4.26 -17.77
N GLY A 13 -4.17 3.48 -17.18
CA GLY A 13 -3.82 2.40 -16.23
C GLY A 13 -3.08 2.77 -14.93
N LEU A 14 -2.65 4.03 -14.73
CA LEU A 14 -1.85 4.41 -13.57
C LEU A 14 -2.63 4.29 -12.25
N ARG A 15 -3.89 4.70 -12.24
CA ARG A 15 -4.74 4.63 -11.04
C ARG A 15 -4.86 3.20 -10.50
N HIS A 16 -5.08 2.25 -11.41
CA HIS A 16 -5.13 0.83 -11.08
C HIS A 16 -3.81 0.36 -10.44
N LEU A 17 -2.69 0.68 -11.08
CA LEU A 17 -1.36 0.32 -10.59
C LEU A 17 -1.05 0.96 -9.25
N THR A 18 -1.44 2.22 -9.04
CA THR A 18 -1.28 2.92 -7.78
C THR A 18 -2.00 2.18 -6.65
N TYR A 19 -3.28 1.85 -6.83
CA TYR A 19 -4.05 1.14 -5.81
C TYR A 19 -3.52 -0.29 -5.58
N GLN A 20 -3.16 -0.99 -6.64
CA GLN A 20 -2.58 -2.32 -6.52
C GLN A 20 -1.27 -2.30 -5.73
N SER A 21 -0.38 -1.36 -6.03
CA SER A 21 0.92 -1.25 -5.38
C SER A 21 0.80 -0.84 -3.91
N ILE A 22 -0.06 0.12 -3.60
CA ILE A 22 -0.24 0.56 -2.22
C ILE A 22 -0.93 -0.50 -1.36
N PHE A 23 -1.93 -1.24 -1.87
CA PHE A 23 -2.55 -2.33 -1.11
C PHE A 23 -1.58 -3.47 -0.85
N ARG A 24 -0.73 -3.81 -1.82
CA ARG A 24 0.34 -4.79 -1.61
C ARG A 24 1.32 -4.33 -0.55
N LEU A 25 1.76 -3.07 -0.60
CA LEU A 25 2.66 -2.52 0.41
C LEU A 25 2.05 -2.60 1.81
N LEU A 26 0.81 -2.15 1.99
CA LEU A 26 0.10 -2.21 3.27
C LEU A 26 -0.01 -3.65 3.81
N ALA A 27 -0.29 -4.61 2.93
CA ALA A 27 -0.44 -6.02 3.31
C ALA A 27 0.87 -6.67 3.80
N VAL A 28 2.02 -6.24 3.26
CA VAL A 28 3.33 -6.85 3.58
C VAL A 28 4.16 -6.08 4.61
N THR A 29 3.76 -4.86 4.94
CA THR A 29 4.47 -4.01 5.91
C THR A 29 3.68 -3.74 7.18
N GLY A 30 2.37 -3.94 7.15
CA GLY A 30 1.49 -3.57 8.25
C GLY A 30 1.40 -2.07 8.51
N TRP A 31 1.78 -1.23 7.53
CA TRP A 31 1.70 0.22 7.67
C TRP A 31 0.27 0.72 7.78
N GLY A 32 0.12 1.88 8.41
CA GLY A 32 -1.13 2.63 8.34
C GLY A 32 -1.28 3.30 6.97
N VAL A 33 -2.52 3.46 6.51
CA VAL A 33 -2.82 4.13 5.23
C VAL A 33 -2.19 5.52 5.16
N GLY A 34 -2.22 6.27 6.28
CA GLY A 34 -1.63 7.60 6.36
C GLY A 34 -0.11 7.61 6.15
N GLU A 35 0.60 6.58 6.59
CA GLU A 35 2.04 6.43 6.37
C GLU A 35 2.33 6.17 4.89
N ALA A 36 1.58 5.26 4.27
CA ALA A 36 1.76 4.91 2.88
C ALA A 36 1.42 6.06 1.90
N VAL A 37 0.36 6.82 2.15
CA VAL A 37 0.01 7.96 1.28
C VAL A 37 0.96 9.15 1.40
N ARG A 38 1.63 9.29 2.55
CA ARG A 38 2.64 10.32 2.79
C ARG A 38 4.07 9.90 2.43
N LEU A 39 4.28 8.64 2.03
CA LEU A 39 5.60 8.17 1.60
C LEU A 39 6.12 9.05 0.46
N GLU A 40 7.26 9.67 0.64
CA GLU A 40 7.85 10.57 -0.34
C GLU A 40 8.77 9.81 -1.30
N HIS A 41 8.85 10.27 -2.54
CA HIS A 41 9.63 9.61 -3.58
C HIS A 41 11.12 9.48 -3.20
N HIS A 42 11.69 10.51 -2.58
CA HIS A 42 13.10 10.52 -2.20
C HIS A 42 13.44 9.63 -0.98
N THR A 43 12.42 9.12 -0.28
CA THR A 43 12.58 8.20 0.86
C THR A 43 12.44 6.73 0.47
N VAL A 44 12.27 6.46 -0.82
CA VAL A 44 12.15 5.12 -1.40
C VAL A 44 13.44 4.75 -2.11
N ASP A 45 14.24 3.91 -1.49
CA ASP A 45 15.45 3.32 -2.07
C ASP A 45 15.12 1.91 -2.58
N LEU A 46 14.84 1.82 -3.88
CA LEU A 46 14.50 0.54 -4.51
C LEU A 46 15.74 -0.32 -4.78
N ASP A 47 16.91 0.29 -4.94
CA ASP A 47 18.16 -0.44 -5.18
C ASP A 47 18.65 -1.10 -3.87
N GLY A 48 18.57 -0.36 -2.76
CA GLY A 48 18.85 -0.90 -1.44
C GLY A 48 17.70 -1.73 -0.83
N GLY A 49 16.51 -1.71 -1.43
CA GLY A 49 15.33 -2.39 -0.89
C GLY A 49 14.85 -1.80 0.44
N ILE A 50 14.92 -0.48 0.58
CA ILE A 50 14.67 0.22 1.84
C ILE A 50 13.64 1.33 1.65
N LEU A 51 12.69 1.41 2.59
CA LEU A 51 11.76 2.53 2.72
C LEU A 51 12.03 3.29 4.03
N THR A 52 12.11 4.61 3.95
CA THR A 52 12.24 5.47 5.14
C THR A 52 10.92 6.19 5.39
N ILE A 53 10.28 5.90 6.53
CA ILE A 53 9.10 6.64 6.97
C ILE A 53 9.56 7.76 7.88
N ARG A 54 9.19 8.99 7.54
CA ARG A 54 9.46 10.18 8.33
C ARG A 54 8.21 10.61 9.09
N ASP A 55 8.42 11.31 10.20
CA ASP A 55 7.37 11.98 10.97
C ASP A 55 6.19 11.07 11.35
N THR A 56 6.49 9.90 11.93
CA THR A 56 5.46 9.07 12.57
C THR A 56 4.83 9.85 13.75
N LYS A 57 3.74 9.35 14.29
CA LYS A 57 2.92 9.96 15.36
C LYS A 57 3.70 10.54 16.55
N PHE A 58 4.99 10.17 16.71
CA PHE A 58 5.88 10.65 17.78
C PHE A 58 7.16 11.33 17.23
N GLY A 59 7.15 11.83 16.00
CA GLY A 59 8.30 12.48 15.37
C GLY A 59 9.49 11.55 15.07
N LYS A 60 9.30 10.24 15.20
CA LYS A 60 10.36 9.26 14.95
C LYS A 60 10.33 8.82 13.50
N SER A 61 11.50 8.80 12.87
CA SER A 61 11.68 8.14 11.56
C SER A 61 12.04 6.68 11.76
N ARG A 62 11.62 5.83 10.83
CA ARG A 62 12.00 4.42 10.84
C ARG A 62 12.39 3.94 9.44
N ILE A 63 13.39 3.08 9.41
CA ILE A 63 13.85 2.39 8.20
C ILE A 63 13.18 1.03 8.15
N VAL A 64 12.60 0.72 7.01
CA VAL A 64 11.88 -0.54 6.80
C VAL A 64 12.47 -1.25 5.59
N PRO A 65 13.21 -2.35 5.78
CA PRO A 65 13.62 -3.19 4.66
C PRO A 65 12.42 -3.88 4.05
N ILE A 66 12.41 -4.00 2.74
CA ILE A 66 11.35 -4.65 1.98
C ILE A 66 11.89 -5.84 1.20
N HIS A 67 11.05 -6.87 1.09
CA HIS A 67 11.39 -8.08 0.36
C HIS A 67 11.61 -7.79 -1.14
N PRO A 68 12.52 -8.50 -1.85
CA PRO A 68 12.77 -8.29 -3.28
C PRO A 68 11.52 -8.32 -4.17
N THR A 69 10.55 -9.17 -3.85
CA THR A 69 9.26 -9.20 -4.58
C THR A 69 8.46 -7.91 -4.44
N THR A 70 8.56 -7.24 -3.29
CA THR A 70 7.94 -5.93 -3.06
C THR A 70 8.70 -4.85 -3.83
N VAL A 71 10.03 -4.91 -3.82
CA VAL A 71 10.88 -4.03 -4.65
C VAL A 71 10.46 -4.10 -6.12
N THR A 72 10.32 -5.30 -6.68
CA THR A 72 9.90 -5.49 -8.08
C THR A 72 8.57 -4.80 -8.37
N VAL A 73 7.58 -4.93 -7.49
CA VAL A 73 6.26 -4.29 -7.66
C VAL A 73 6.36 -2.77 -7.59
N LEU A 74 7.12 -2.24 -6.64
CA LEU A 74 7.29 -0.80 -6.49
C LEU A 74 8.12 -0.20 -7.63
N ALA A 75 9.12 -0.92 -8.12
CA ALA A 75 9.93 -0.51 -9.27
C ALA A 75 9.10 -0.44 -10.56
N ASP A 76 8.24 -1.44 -10.82
CA ASP A 76 7.32 -1.40 -11.97
C ASP A 76 6.34 -0.21 -11.85
N TYR A 77 5.81 0.03 -10.67
CA TYR A 77 4.97 1.20 -10.42
C TYR A 77 5.74 2.50 -10.68
N ALA A 78 6.94 2.67 -10.11
CA ALA A 78 7.76 3.87 -10.26
C ALA A 78 8.10 4.14 -11.73
N ARG A 79 8.50 3.10 -12.46
CA ARG A 79 8.79 3.19 -13.91
C ARG A 79 7.59 3.70 -14.71
N ARG A 80 6.40 3.13 -14.47
CA ARG A 80 5.17 3.53 -15.16
C ARG A 80 4.69 4.90 -14.73
N ARG A 81 4.80 5.24 -13.43
CA ARG A 81 4.53 6.57 -12.90
C ARG A 81 5.39 7.63 -13.59
N ASN A 82 6.69 7.38 -13.72
CA ASN A 82 7.65 8.33 -14.29
C ASN A 82 7.51 8.46 -15.82
N ALA A 83 6.93 7.47 -16.49
CA ALA A 83 6.60 7.56 -17.93
C ALA A 83 5.45 8.55 -18.21
N HIS A 84 4.65 8.91 -17.21
CA HIS A 84 3.60 9.91 -17.34
C HIS A 84 4.18 11.32 -17.19
N ARG A 85 3.95 12.15 -18.20
CA ARG A 85 4.39 13.56 -18.19
C ARG A 85 3.31 14.42 -17.54
N PHE A 86 3.37 14.56 -16.23
CA PHE A 86 2.51 15.48 -15.49
C PHE A 86 3.13 16.88 -15.48
N LYS A 87 2.30 17.94 -15.55
CA LYS A 87 2.78 19.32 -15.39
C LYS A 87 3.32 19.59 -13.99
N ASN A 88 2.61 19.11 -12.97
CA ASN A 88 2.99 19.20 -11.56
C ASN A 88 2.84 17.82 -10.93
N VAL A 89 3.91 17.30 -10.35
CA VAL A 89 3.92 16.00 -9.69
C VAL A 89 4.09 16.21 -8.19
N SER A 90 3.23 15.58 -7.41
CA SER A 90 3.39 15.52 -5.95
C SER A 90 4.73 14.88 -5.58
N PRO A 91 5.39 15.34 -4.50
CA PRO A 91 6.59 14.71 -3.97
C PRO A 91 6.32 13.30 -3.40
N THR A 92 5.03 12.92 -3.21
CA THR A 92 4.68 11.60 -2.71
C THR A 92 5.00 10.50 -3.72
N PHE A 93 5.40 9.34 -3.21
CA PHE A 93 5.70 8.18 -4.06
C PHE A 93 4.46 7.69 -4.80
N PHE A 94 3.37 7.51 -4.07
CA PHE A 94 2.08 7.14 -4.67
C PHE A 94 1.29 8.39 -5.06
N ILE A 95 0.92 8.45 -6.32
CA ILE A 95 0.15 9.57 -6.87
C ILE A 95 -1.16 9.08 -7.50
N GLY A 96 -2.14 9.97 -7.47
CA GLY A 96 -3.39 9.81 -8.20
C GLY A 96 -3.26 10.20 -9.67
N GLU A 97 -4.39 10.21 -10.36
CA GLU A 97 -4.50 10.78 -11.68
C GLU A 97 -4.06 12.25 -11.65
N GLN A 98 -3.49 12.75 -12.71
CA GLN A 98 -2.95 14.11 -12.84
C GLN A 98 -1.72 14.42 -11.95
N GLY A 99 -1.06 13.42 -11.34
CA GLY A 99 0.12 13.62 -10.51
C GLY A 99 -0.15 14.16 -9.11
N ARG A 100 -1.40 14.24 -8.67
CA ARG A 100 -1.78 14.75 -7.34
C ARG A 100 -1.57 13.72 -6.24
N PRO A 101 -1.43 14.14 -4.97
CA PRO A 101 -1.40 13.22 -3.83
C PRO A 101 -2.64 12.32 -3.82
N LEU A 102 -2.49 11.11 -3.30
CA LEU A 102 -3.63 10.21 -3.11
C LEU A 102 -4.59 10.77 -2.07
N ASN A 103 -5.88 10.71 -2.39
CA ASN A 103 -6.93 10.99 -1.43
C ASN A 103 -7.20 9.75 -0.56
N HIS A 104 -7.14 9.93 0.75
CA HIS A 104 -7.36 8.87 1.74
C HIS A 104 -8.75 8.22 1.60
N SER A 105 -9.79 9.04 1.41
CA SER A 105 -11.16 8.56 1.23
C SER A 105 -11.32 7.76 -0.06
N ALA A 106 -10.67 8.19 -1.15
CA ALA A 106 -10.69 7.48 -2.42
C ALA A 106 -10.03 6.10 -2.30
N LEU A 107 -8.97 5.98 -1.49
CA LEU A 107 -8.30 4.71 -1.22
C LEU A 107 -9.21 3.74 -0.44
N HIS A 108 -9.92 4.25 0.58
CA HIS A 108 -10.91 3.46 1.31
C HIS A 108 -12.05 2.99 0.40
N LEU A 109 -12.56 3.87 -0.47
CA LEU A 109 -13.60 3.52 -1.43
C LEU A 109 -13.11 2.44 -2.41
N ALA A 110 -11.91 2.60 -2.97
CA ALA A 110 -11.31 1.61 -3.87
C ALA A 110 -11.16 0.24 -3.19
N PHE A 111 -10.69 0.20 -1.94
CA PHE A 111 -10.58 -1.05 -1.18
C PHE A 111 -11.95 -1.72 -0.96
N ARG A 112 -12.98 -0.94 -0.62
CA ARG A 112 -14.35 -1.45 -0.46
C ARG A 112 -14.90 -2.02 -1.78
N THR A 113 -14.67 -1.34 -2.89
CA THR A 113 -15.08 -1.78 -4.23
C THR A 113 -14.43 -3.13 -4.56
N VAL A 114 -13.10 -3.22 -4.45
CA VAL A 114 -12.38 -4.48 -4.69
C VAL A 114 -12.85 -5.59 -3.76
N SER A 115 -13.07 -5.29 -2.47
CA SER A 115 -13.55 -6.28 -1.49
C SER A 115 -14.93 -6.86 -1.85
N ARG A 116 -15.80 -6.06 -2.44
CA ARG A 116 -17.11 -6.54 -2.97
C ARG A 116 -16.91 -7.41 -4.21
N GLU A 117 -16.11 -6.96 -5.15
CA GLU A 117 -15.88 -7.66 -6.42
C GLU A 117 -15.28 -9.06 -6.24
N ILE A 118 -14.40 -9.21 -5.22
CA ILE A 118 -13.78 -10.51 -4.91
C ILE A 118 -14.58 -11.34 -3.88
N GLY A 119 -15.77 -10.89 -3.50
CA GLY A 119 -16.67 -11.63 -2.61
C GLY A 119 -16.33 -11.58 -1.12
N LEU A 120 -15.40 -10.74 -0.70
CA LEU A 120 -15.05 -10.55 0.73
C LEU A 120 -16.09 -9.68 1.46
N ARG A 121 -16.96 -9.00 0.74
CA ARG A 121 -18.03 -8.17 1.27
C ARG A 121 -19.34 -8.49 0.57
N ARG A 122 -20.39 -8.76 1.33
CA ARG A 122 -21.71 -9.08 0.77
C ARG A 122 -22.38 -7.85 0.12
N PRO A 123 -23.17 -8.03 -0.93
CA PRO A 123 -24.04 -6.98 -1.46
C PRO A 123 -24.99 -6.49 -0.35
N GLY A 124 -25.17 -5.16 -0.24
CA GLY A 124 -26.03 -4.56 0.79
C GLY A 124 -25.34 -4.25 2.12
N ASP A 125 -24.21 -4.88 2.42
CA ASP A 125 -23.44 -4.60 3.64
C ASP A 125 -22.71 -3.26 3.56
N ALA A 126 -23.35 -2.19 4.01
CA ALA A 126 -22.73 -0.87 4.04
C ALA A 126 -21.59 -0.79 5.07
N TYR A 127 -21.74 -1.47 6.20
CA TYR A 127 -20.87 -1.33 7.37
C TYR A 127 -20.12 -2.61 7.76
N SER A 128 -20.54 -3.79 7.30
CA SER A 128 -19.84 -5.05 7.55
C SER A 128 -18.85 -5.41 6.46
N GLY A 129 -17.87 -6.26 6.81
CA GLY A 129 -16.81 -6.73 5.92
C GLY A 129 -15.47 -5.99 6.10
N PRO A 130 -14.41 -6.48 5.44
CA PRO A 130 -13.04 -6.04 5.70
C PRO A 130 -12.85 -4.55 5.41
N ARG A 131 -12.04 -3.93 6.26
CA ARG A 131 -11.57 -2.54 6.13
C ARG A 131 -10.12 -2.55 5.68
N ILE A 132 -9.66 -1.48 5.07
CA ILE A 132 -8.25 -1.35 4.67
C ILE A 132 -7.31 -1.48 5.88
N HIS A 133 -7.75 -1.06 7.08
CA HIS A 133 -7.00 -1.19 8.32
C HIS A 133 -6.79 -2.65 8.76
N ASP A 134 -7.65 -3.56 8.32
CA ASP A 134 -7.54 -4.98 8.65
C ASP A 134 -6.33 -5.65 7.96
N LEU A 135 -5.78 -5.03 6.92
CA LEU A 135 -4.50 -5.44 6.35
C LEU A 135 -3.38 -5.37 7.39
N ARG A 136 -3.36 -4.33 8.22
CA ARG A 136 -2.41 -4.19 9.32
C ARG A 136 -2.62 -5.25 10.41
N HIS A 137 -3.87 -5.52 10.79
CA HIS A 137 -4.18 -6.60 11.74
C HIS A 137 -3.73 -7.95 11.20
N ARG A 138 -4.05 -8.24 9.94
CA ARG A 138 -3.62 -9.49 9.30
C ARG A 138 -2.09 -9.63 9.28
N TYR A 139 -1.38 -8.56 8.96
CA TYR A 139 0.09 -8.56 8.99
C TYR A 139 0.62 -8.86 10.39
N ALA A 140 0.10 -8.20 11.42
CA ALA A 140 0.51 -8.42 12.80
C ALA A 140 0.27 -9.87 13.24
N VAL A 141 -0.93 -10.40 13.01
CA VAL A 141 -1.28 -11.79 13.33
C VAL A 141 -0.37 -12.78 12.57
N ALA A 142 -0.17 -12.57 11.26
CA ALA A 142 0.69 -13.45 10.45
C ALA A 142 2.15 -13.43 10.92
N THR A 143 2.65 -12.27 11.35
CA THR A 143 4.00 -12.10 11.88
C THR A 143 4.16 -12.80 13.22
N LEU A 144 3.22 -12.62 14.15
CA LEU A 144 3.21 -13.29 15.46
C LEU A 144 3.14 -14.81 15.30
N LEU A 145 2.26 -15.31 14.44
CA LEU A 145 2.14 -16.75 14.17
C LEU A 145 3.42 -17.34 13.56
N ARG A 146 4.11 -16.57 12.72
CA ARG A 146 5.39 -17.00 12.16
C ARG A 146 6.45 -17.10 13.27
N TRP A 147 6.64 -16.06 14.08
CA TRP A 147 7.59 -16.08 15.19
C TRP A 147 7.32 -17.23 16.17
N TYR A 148 6.05 -17.46 16.49
CA TYR A 148 5.66 -18.58 17.34
C TYR A 148 6.01 -19.95 16.74
N ARG A 149 5.78 -20.13 15.43
CA ARG A 149 6.13 -21.37 14.73
C ARG A 149 7.64 -21.59 14.60
N ASP A 150 8.38 -20.49 14.45
CA ASP A 150 9.84 -20.52 14.33
C ASP A 150 10.54 -20.64 15.70
N GLY A 151 9.77 -20.70 16.80
CA GLY A 151 10.29 -20.83 18.16
C GLY A 151 10.97 -19.56 18.69
N GLU A 152 10.68 -18.40 18.07
CA GLU A 152 11.26 -17.15 18.49
C GLU A 152 10.57 -16.61 19.76
N ASP A 153 11.33 -15.91 20.61
CA ASP A 153 10.79 -15.23 21.79
C ASP A 153 10.02 -13.98 21.35
N VAL A 154 8.69 -14.10 21.35
CA VAL A 154 7.78 -13.04 20.93
C VAL A 154 7.83 -11.83 21.86
N GLU A 155 8.11 -12.02 23.16
CA GLU A 155 8.17 -10.91 24.13
C GLU A 155 9.37 -10.00 23.89
N GLN A 156 10.49 -10.56 23.42
CA GLN A 156 11.69 -9.78 23.08
C GLN A 156 11.57 -9.01 21.76
N ARG A 157 10.59 -9.37 20.92
CA ARG A 157 10.41 -8.74 19.58
C ARG A 157 9.28 -7.71 19.52
N LEU A 158 8.48 -7.57 20.54
CA LEU A 158 7.42 -6.56 20.66
C LEU A 158 7.94 -5.28 21.31
#